data_f94e6437eb4ed38dea1a50be09faffe9
#
_entry.id   f94e6437eb4ed38dea1a50be09faffe9
#
_cell.length_a   1.000
_cell.length_b   1.000
_cell.length_c   1.000
_cell.angle_alpha   90.00
_cell.angle_beta   90.00
_cell.angle_gamma   90.00
#
_symmetry.space_group_name_H-M   'P 1'
#
loop_
_entity.id
_entity.type
_entity.pdbx_description
1 polymer ?
#
loop_
_entity_poly.entity_id
_entity_poly.type
_entity_poly.pdbx_seq_one_letter_code
_entity_poly.pdbx_strand_id
1 'polypeptide(L)'
;MNAEKTHTPAKSLRSVSWLDKLNASALLAITPEYGTVKRARGKEYGKQPTFSQPAPMPLEFKNIAGVRVRYAHAAREDCPTVVLMNPLPQSIVAFAPLWEGLARHFNLYAYDLPGFGGSEGGLDYMTFEAQGRFLHDFMAEFDIQSPHLVGPDVGMSAALAYVTHFPNEVASLIIGDGPGIAPSNNGSVINKIVNSAFWRQVFKIAGAATFVHAGNALCYVNYVPNSEETSDYITSYSGRIGPITEWFKMYPESLAYVDPKLSEIDKPVLIFWGAQDQLLLVDNSQRLSQRLR
;
A
#
# COMPACT_ATOMS: atom_id res chain seq x y z
N MET A 1 -3.66 17.18 -30.77
CA MET A 1 -3.93 15.75 -30.99
C MET A 1 -4.89 15.33 -29.89
N ASN A 2 -6.13 14.95 -30.26
CA ASN A 2 -7.21 14.69 -29.30
C ASN A 2 -6.91 13.39 -28.52
N ALA A 3 -6.82 13.48 -27.20
CA ALA A 3 -6.81 12.31 -26.35
C ALA A 3 -8.21 11.67 -26.39
N GLU A 4 -8.30 10.49 -26.95
CA GLU A 4 -9.49 9.64 -26.91
C GLU A 4 -9.77 9.28 -25.44
N LYS A 5 -10.80 9.88 -24.87
CA LYS A 5 -11.37 9.43 -23.60
C LYS A 5 -12.04 8.09 -23.83
N THR A 6 -11.30 7.01 -23.73
CA THR A 6 -11.87 5.66 -23.70
C THR A 6 -12.63 5.51 -22.38
N HIS A 7 -13.93 5.70 -22.45
CA HIS A 7 -14.86 5.29 -21.40
C HIS A 7 -14.80 3.76 -21.25
N THR A 8 -13.97 3.28 -20.33
CA THR A 8 -14.09 1.90 -19.88
C THR A 8 -15.41 1.80 -19.10
N PRO A 9 -16.31 0.86 -19.42
CA PRO A 9 -17.56 0.73 -18.68
C PRO A 9 -17.25 0.48 -17.21
N ALA A 10 -17.97 1.20 -16.33
CA ALA A 10 -17.88 1.04 -14.89
C ALA A 10 -18.04 -0.45 -14.56
N LYS A 11 -16.96 -1.10 -14.11
CA LYS A 11 -17.04 -2.48 -13.61
C LYS A 11 -18.03 -2.47 -12.45
N SER A 12 -19.05 -3.33 -12.52
CA SER A 12 -20.01 -3.48 -11.45
C SER A 12 -19.28 -3.65 -10.10
N LEU A 13 -19.62 -2.83 -9.12
CA LEU A 13 -19.06 -2.87 -7.78
C LEU A 13 -19.13 -4.31 -7.24
N ARG A 14 -17.99 -4.94 -6.99
CA ARG A 14 -17.93 -6.27 -6.38
C ARG A 14 -18.18 -6.13 -4.89
N SER A 15 -19.35 -6.57 -4.45
CA SER A 15 -19.65 -6.68 -3.02
C SER A 15 -19.04 -7.95 -2.42
N VAL A 16 -18.66 -7.88 -1.14
CA VAL A 16 -18.23 -9.06 -0.37
C VAL A 16 -19.42 -10.00 -0.22
N SER A 17 -19.34 -11.21 -0.75
CA SER A 17 -20.37 -12.23 -0.59
C SER A 17 -20.42 -12.76 0.84
N TRP A 18 -21.51 -13.45 1.21
CA TRP A 18 -21.58 -14.09 2.53
C TRP A 18 -20.53 -15.21 2.70
N LEU A 19 -20.17 -15.90 1.60
CA LEU A 19 -19.09 -16.91 1.59
C LEU A 19 -17.73 -16.28 1.86
N ASP A 20 -17.43 -15.12 1.25
CA ASP A 20 -16.18 -14.40 1.50
C ASP A 20 -16.08 -13.96 2.96
N LYS A 21 -17.19 -13.49 3.54
CA LYS A 21 -17.25 -13.15 4.97
C LYS A 21 -17.05 -14.35 5.87
N LEU A 22 -17.62 -15.51 5.51
CA LEU A 22 -17.42 -16.74 6.25
C LEU A 22 -15.97 -17.22 6.19
N ASN A 23 -15.37 -17.23 5.00
CA ASN A 23 -13.97 -17.59 4.82
C ASN A 23 -13.03 -16.64 5.57
N ALA A 24 -13.27 -15.34 5.49
CA ALA A 24 -12.51 -14.35 6.26
C ALA A 24 -12.65 -14.54 7.76
N SER A 25 -13.88 -14.84 8.23
CA SER A 25 -14.14 -15.11 9.65
C SER A 25 -13.43 -16.37 10.14
N ALA A 26 -13.36 -17.42 9.31
CA ALA A 26 -12.61 -18.63 9.62
C ALA A 26 -11.10 -18.36 9.72
N LEU A 27 -10.53 -17.59 8.79
CA LEU A 27 -9.13 -17.20 8.85
C LEU A 27 -8.84 -16.31 10.07
N LEU A 28 -9.72 -15.37 10.38
CA LEU A 28 -9.59 -14.48 11.54
C LEU A 28 -9.69 -15.23 12.86
N ALA A 29 -10.54 -16.27 12.93
CA ALA A 29 -10.69 -17.09 14.15
C ALA A 29 -9.41 -17.82 14.57
N ILE A 30 -8.53 -18.14 13.62
CA ILE A 30 -7.22 -18.77 13.87
C ILE A 30 -6.07 -17.77 13.88
N THR A 31 -6.40 -16.46 13.90
CA THR A 31 -5.43 -15.35 13.91
C THR A 31 -5.42 -14.71 15.30
N PRO A 32 -4.37 -14.94 16.12
CA PRO A 32 -4.32 -14.42 17.50
C PRO A 32 -4.46 -12.90 17.58
N GLU A 33 -3.90 -12.18 16.63
CA GLU A 33 -3.90 -10.72 16.53
C GLU A 33 -5.32 -10.15 16.42
N TYR A 34 -6.22 -10.87 15.76
CA TYR A 34 -7.60 -10.40 15.58
C TYR A 34 -8.34 -10.17 16.91
N GLY A 35 -8.07 -11.01 17.92
CA GLY A 35 -8.63 -10.81 19.25
C GLY A 35 -8.20 -9.47 19.89
N THR A 36 -6.96 -9.07 19.69
CA THR A 36 -6.42 -7.79 20.17
C THR A 36 -7.05 -6.60 19.44
N VAL A 37 -7.07 -6.64 18.12
CA VAL A 37 -7.71 -5.60 17.30
C VAL A 37 -9.20 -5.47 17.63
N LYS A 38 -9.92 -6.59 17.78
CA LYS A 38 -11.34 -6.59 18.11
C LYS A 38 -11.62 -5.95 19.48
N ARG A 39 -10.76 -6.17 20.49
CA ARG A 39 -10.90 -5.53 21.81
C ARG A 39 -10.64 -4.03 21.77
N ALA A 40 -9.72 -3.58 20.90
CA ALA A 40 -9.40 -2.15 20.74
C ALA A 40 -10.54 -1.37 20.05
N ARG A 41 -11.42 -2.03 19.30
CA ARG A 41 -12.54 -1.40 18.61
C ARG A 41 -13.63 -0.96 19.58
N GLY A 42 -14.17 0.25 19.34
CA GLY A 42 -15.35 0.71 20.07
C GLY A 42 -16.63 -0.06 19.70
N LYS A 43 -17.70 0.11 20.50
CA LYS A 43 -19.01 -0.52 20.29
C LYS A 43 -19.67 -0.13 18.96
N GLU A 44 -19.32 1.03 18.43
CA GLU A 44 -19.88 1.58 17.20
C GLU A 44 -19.12 1.13 15.93
N TYR A 45 -18.00 0.44 16.09
CA TYR A 45 -17.21 -0.02 14.94
C TYR A 45 -18.04 -0.93 14.01
N GLY A 46 -17.99 -0.62 12.72
CA GLY A 46 -18.67 -1.41 11.69
C GLY A 46 -20.16 -1.13 11.54
N LYS A 47 -20.76 -0.27 12.38
CA LYS A 47 -22.18 0.14 12.22
C LYS A 47 -22.34 1.13 11.07
N GLN A 48 -21.36 2.02 10.91
CA GLN A 48 -21.32 2.99 9.83
C GLN A 48 -19.87 3.15 9.33
N PRO A 49 -19.64 3.44 8.04
CA PRO A 49 -18.33 3.81 7.57
C PRO A 49 -17.90 5.15 8.17
N THR A 50 -16.57 5.35 8.32
CA THR A 50 -16.01 6.61 8.85
C THR A 50 -16.34 7.79 7.94
N PHE A 51 -16.33 7.54 6.61
CA PHE A 51 -16.79 8.48 5.60
C PHE A 51 -17.83 7.78 4.72
N SER A 52 -19.02 8.37 4.63
CA SER A 52 -20.10 7.81 3.78
C SER A 52 -19.82 7.97 2.29
N GLN A 53 -19.15 9.05 1.92
CA GLN A 53 -18.65 9.31 0.56
C GLN A 53 -17.29 9.98 0.68
N PRO A 54 -16.18 9.31 0.30
CA PRO A 54 -14.90 9.98 0.20
C PRO A 54 -14.97 11.02 -0.92
N ALA A 55 -14.21 12.10 -0.77
CA ALA A 55 -14.02 13.04 -1.87
C ALA A 55 -13.47 12.25 -3.08
N PRO A 56 -14.09 12.34 -4.26
CA PRO A 56 -13.64 11.60 -5.42
C PRO A 56 -12.22 12.04 -5.80
N MET A 57 -11.31 11.09 -5.84
CA MET A 57 -9.98 11.32 -6.40
C MET A 57 -10.07 11.30 -7.93
N PRO A 58 -9.32 12.17 -8.64
CA PRO A 58 -9.27 12.18 -10.09
C PRO A 58 -8.43 10.99 -10.61
N LEU A 59 -9.00 9.78 -10.55
CA LEU A 59 -8.33 8.55 -10.94
C LEU A 59 -8.17 8.47 -12.46
N GLU A 60 -6.93 8.33 -12.90
CA GLU A 60 -6.54 8.21 -14.29
C GLU A 60 -5.64 6.98 -14.50
N PHE A 61 -5.41 6.65 -15.78
CA PHE A 61 -4.48 5.61 -16.18
C PHE A 61 -3.51 6.13 -17.24
N LYS A 62 -2.24 5.75 -17.08
CA LYS A 62 -1.20 6.06 -18.06
C LYS A 62 -0.30 4.85 -18.27
N ASN A 63 0.21 4.66 -19.48
CA ASN A 63 1.24 3.65 -19.72
C ASN A 63 2.60 4.27 -19.41
N ILE A 64 3.30 3.69 -18.44
CA ILE A 64 4.62 4.13 -17.97
C ILE A 64 5.53 2.91 -18.02
N ALA A 65 6.64 3.01 -18.74
CA ALA A 65 7.59 1.90 -18.93
C ALA A 65 6.92 0.56 -19.33
N GLY A 66 5.84 0.62 -20.14
CA GLY A 66 5.09 -0.56 -20.59
C GLY A 66 4.04 -1.08 -19.61
N VAL A 67 3.86 -0.46 -18.45
CA VAL A 67 2.85 -0.81 -17.44
C VAL A 67 1.72 0.21 -17.45
N ARG A 68 0.47 -0.25 -17.50
CA ARG A 68 -0.71 0.61 -17.34
C ARG A 68 -0.90 0.91 -15.85
N VAL A 69 -0.51 2.10 -15.44
CA VAL A 69 -0.51 2.58 -14.05
C VAL A 69 -1.76 3.37 -13.76
N ARG A 70 -2.41 3.08 -12.62
CA ARG A 70 -3.46 3.95 -12.06
C ARG A 70 -2.81 5.00 -11.18
N TYR A 71 -3.17 6.25 -11.41
CA TYR A 71 -2.70 7.38 -10.62
C TYR A 71 -3.79 8.42 -10.42
N ALA A 72 -3.52 9.38 -9.56
CA ALA A 72 -4.29 10.60 -9.38
C ALA A 72 -3.34 11.79 -9.32
N HIS A 73 -3.75 12.94 -9.85
CA HIS A 73 -2.97 14.16 -9.82
C HIS A 73 -3.85 15.36 -9.50
N ALA A 74 -3.42 16.17 -8.57
CA ALA A 74 -3.97 17.50 -8.31
C ALA A 74 -2.86 18.52 -8.53
N ALA A 75 -2.87 19.15 -9.72
CA ALA A 75 -1.87 20.11 -10.12
C ALA A 75 -1.94 21.37 -9.26
N ARG A 76 -0.78 21.81 -8.77
CA ARG A 76 -0.63 23.07 -8.07
C ARG A 76 0.76 23.65 -8.36
N GLU A 77 0.76 24.70 -9.16
CA GLU A 77 1.99 25.41 -9.51
C GLU A 77 2.64 26.05 -8.27
N ASP A 78 3.96 26.20 -8.28
CA ASP A 78 4.77 26.82 -7.22
C ASP A 78 4.61 26.19 -5.82
N CYS A 79 4.13 24.96 -5.75
CA CYS A 79 4.03 24.21 -4.49
C CYS A 79 4.96 23.00 -4.47
N PRO A 80 5.44 22.58 -3.28
CA PRO A 80 6.19 21.33 -3.16
C PRO A 80 5.40 20.14 -3.71
N THR A 81 6.11 19.23 -4.38
CA THR A 81 5.48 18.00 -4.91
C THR A 81 5.50 16.90 -3.86
N VAL A 82 4.37 16.26 -3.71
CA VAL A 82 4.19 15.06 -2.85
C VAL A 82 3.74 13.90 -3.71
N VAL A 83 4.38 12.74 -3.54
CA VAL A 83 4.02 11.49 -4.22
C VAL A 83 3.59 10.46 -3.17
N LEU A 84 2.34 10.02 -3.24
CA LEU A 84 1.74 9.01 -2.36
C LEU A 84 1.76 7.64 -3.04
N MET A 85 2.19 6.61 -2.34
CA MET A 85 2.20 5.21 -2.81
C MET A 85 1.22 4.37 -2.00
N ASN A 86 0.47 3.50 -2.65
CA ASN A 86 -0.59 2.71 -2.01
C ASN A 86 -0.10 1.76 -0.93
N PRO A 87 -0.90 1.50 0.11
CA PRO A 87 -0.73 0.36 1.01
C PRO A 87 -1.36 -0.94 0.45
N LEU A 88 -1.08 -2.09 1.07
CA LEU A 88 -1.67 -3.40 0.81
C LEU A 88 -2.53 -3.85 2.01
N PRO A 89 -3.77 -4.34 1.87
CA PRO A 89 -4.47 -4.70 0.62
C PRO A 89 -5.34 -3.58 0.05
N GLN A 90 -5.01 -2.36 0.29
CA GLN A 90 -5.73 -1.18 -0.21
C GLN A 90 -5.15 -0.76 -1.58
N SER A 91 -5.59 0.41 -2.03
CA SER A 91 -5.12 1.12 -3.21
C SER A 91 -4.94 2.60 -2.87
N ILE A 92 -4.56 3.43 -3.85
CA ILE A 92 -4.49 4.88 -3.64
C ILE A 92 -5.81 5.50 -3.17
N VAL A 93 -6.95 4.83 -3.37
CA VAL A 93 -8.25 5.28 -2.85
C VAL A 93 -8.25 5.41 -1.32
N ALA A 94 -7.36 4.70 -0.61
CA ALA A 94 -7.14 4.87 0.82
C ALA A 94 -6.75 6.30 1.23
N PHE A 95 -6.22 7.10 0.30
CA PHE A 95 -5.89 8.50 0.52
C PHE A 95 -7.06 9.47 0.25
N ALA A 96 -8.20 8.98 -0.25
CA ALA A 96 -9.35 9.84 -0.55
C ALA A 96 -9.77 10.76 0.61
N PRO A 97 -9.79 10.32 1.88
CA PRO A 97 -10.12 11.18 3.00
C PRO A 97 -9.15 12.36 3.22
N LEU A 98 -7.92 12.24 2.75
CA LEU A 98 -6.85 13.24 2.91
C LEU A 98 -6.66 14.07 1.64
N TRP A 99 -7.16 13.59 0.49
CA TRP A 99 -6.83 14.10 -0.83
C TRP A 99 -7.09 15.60 -0.98
N GLU A 100 -8.32 16.03 -0.71
CA GLU A 100 -8.70 17.43 -0.85
C GLU A 100 -7.89 18.36 0.07
N GLY A 101 -7.63 17.91 1.31
CA GLY A 101 -6.83 18.66 2.27
C GLY A 101 -5.40 18.87 1.78
N LEU A 102 -4.75 17.82 1.29
CA LEU A 102 -3.38 17.86 0.78
C LEU A 102 -3.29 18.65 -0.54
N ALA A 103 -4.24 18.47 -1.44
CA ALA A 103 -4.29 19.16 -2.74
C ALA A 103 -4.38 20.69 -2.63
N ARG A 104 -4.81 21.23 -1.48
CA ARG A 104 -4.79 22.69 -1.22
C ARG A 104 -3.39 23.24 -0.99
N HIS A 105 -2.40 22.40 -0.70
CA HIS A 105 -1.08 22.84 -0.25
C HIS A 105 0.07 22.30 -1.10
N PHE A 106 -0.16 21.23 -1.88
CA PHE A 106 0.88 20.50 -2.60
C PHE A 106 0.48 20.25 -4.06
N ASN A 107 1.49 20.21 -4.93
CA ASN A 107 1.37 19.52 -6.21
C ASN A 107 1.35 18.02 -5.91
N LEU A 108 0.16 17.41 -5.97
CA LEU A 108 -0.09 16.13 -5.33
C LEU A 108 -0.28 15.01 -6.34
N TYR A 109 0.57 14.01 -6.26
CA TYR A 109 0.43 12.76 -7.00
C TYR A 109 0.13 11.61 -6.04
N ALA A 110 -0.65 10.66 -6.50
CA ALA A 110 -0.76 9.33 -5.90
C ALA A 110 -0.72 8.30 -7.01
N TYR A 111 -0.05 7.16 -6.81
CA TYR A 111 -0.12 6.07 -7.78
C TYR A 111 -0.14 4.71 -7.10
N ASP A 112 -0.83 3.78 -7.74
CA ASP A 112 -0.77 2.37 -7.36
C ASP A 112 0.51 1.75 -7.93
N LEU A 113 1.29 1.15 -7.07
CA LEU A 113 2.52 0.44 -7.44
C LEU A 113 2.23 -0.66 -8.48
N PRO A 114 3.14 -0.92 -9.42
CA PRO A 114 2.99 -2.03 -10.38
C PRO A 114 2.68 -3.35 -9.69
N GLY A 115 1.60 -4.00 -10.13
CA GLY A 115 1.12 -5.25 -9.51
C GLY A 115 0.24 -5.08 -8.28
N PHE A 116 0.08 -3.85 -7.77
CA PHE A 116 -0.77 -3.50 -6.63
C PHE A 116 -1.90 -2.57 -7.05
N GLY A 117 -2.89 -2.39 -6.17
CA GLY A 117 -4.01 -1.50 -6.42
C GLY A 117 -4.62 -1.70 -7.81
N GLY A 118 -4.97 -0.63 -8.50
CA GLY A 118 -5.54 -0.65 -9.85
C GLY A 118 -4.51 -0.68 -10.97
N SER A 119 -3.20 -0.63 -10.69
CA SER A 119 -2.13 -0.69 -11.68
C SER A 119 -1.94 -2.12 -12.19
N GLU A 120 -1.60 -2.27 -13.48
CA GLU A 120 -1.12 -3.53 -14.02
C GLU A 120 0.29 -3.83 -13.51
N GLY A 121 0.83 -4.97 -13.86
CA GLY A 121 2.15 -5.46 -13.46
C GLY A 121 2.08 -6.90 -12.98
N GLY A 122 3.16 -7.63 -13.19
CA GLY A 122 3.28 -9.04 -12.89
C GLY A 122 4.38 -9.34 -11.89
N LEU A 123 4.92 -10.56 -12.00
CA LEU A 123 5.96 -11.08 -11.10
C LEU A 123 7.24 -10.24 -11.11
N ASP A 124 7.55 -9.58 -12.21
CA ASP A 124 8.76 -8.76 -12.38
C ASP A 124 8.81 -7.56 -11.42
N TYR A 125 7.67 -7.18 -10.83
CA TYR A 125 7.55 -6.05 -9.90
C TYR A 125 7.42 -6.49 -8.44
N MET A 126 7.59 -7.78 -8.11
CA MET A 126 7.38 -8.31 -6.75
C MET A 126 8.64 -8.26 -5.88
N THR A 127 9.54 -7.31 -6.11
CA THR A 127 10.69 -7.00 -5.25
C THR A 127 10.72 -5.50 -4.92
N PHE A 128 11.36 -5.14 -3.80
CA PHE A 128 11.49 -3.73 -3.41
C PHE A 128 12.33 -2.95 -4.44
N GLU A 129 13.38 -3.57 -4.95
CA GLU A 129 14.23 -2.97 -5.97
C GLU A 129 13.46 -2.63 -7.24
N ALA A 130 12.65 -3.57 -7.75
CA ALA A 130 11.84 -3.34 -8.94
C ALA A 130 10.83 -2.20 -8.74
N GLN A 131 10.21 -2.12 -7.56
CA GLN A 131 9.29 -1.03 -7.20
C GLN A 131 10.02 0.31 -7.10
N GLY A 132 11.20 0.34 -6.49
CA GLY A 132 12.01 1.57 -6.41
C GLY A 132 12.47 2.06 -7.79
N ARG A 133 12.86 1.17 -8.68
CA ARG A 133 13.20 1.52 -10.08
C ARG A 133 12.00 2.06 -10.84
N PHE A 134 10.84 1.43 -10.66
CA PHE A 134 9.61 1.90 -11.30
C PHE A 134 9.17 3.28 -10.80
N LEU A 135 9.41 3.61 -9.53
CA LEU A 135 9.17 4.95 -9.02
C LEU A 135 10.02 6.00 -9.75
N HIS A 136 11.25 5.65 -10.15
CA HIS A 136 12.06 6.53 -11.00
C HIS A 136 11.40 6.77 -12.37
N ASP A 137 10.92 5.70 -13.03
CA ASP A 137 10.21 5.81 -14.30
C ASP A 137 8.92 6.65 -14.17
N PHE A 138 8.19 6.49 -13.06
CA PHE A 138 7.01 7.29 -12.76
C PHE A 138 7.35 8.78 -12.63
N MET A 139 8.39 9.12 -11.89
CA MET A 139 8.80 10.51 -11.71
C MET A 139 9.31 11.13 -13.01
N ALA A 140 10.07 10.38 -13.80
CA ALA A 140 10.56 10.83 -15.10
C ALA A 140 9.40 11.09 -16.08
N GLU A 141 8.34 10.27 -16.08
CA GLU A 141 7.17 10.43 -16.95
C GLU A 141 6.38 11.70 -16.67
N PHE A 142 6.38 12.19 -15.44
CA PHE A 142 5.67 13.41 -15.02
C PHE A 142 6.59 14.59 -14.73
N ASP A 143 7.88 14.48 -15.07
CA ASP A 143 8.92 15.52 -14.80
C ASP A 143 8.91 15.97 -13.33
N ILE A 144 8.77 15.01 -12.42
CA ILE A 144 8.74 15.29 -10.98
C ILE A 144 10.18 15.41 -10.46
N GLN A 145 10.49 16.59 -9.92
CA GLN A 145 11.81 16.89 -9.36
C GLN A 145 11.75 16.99 -7.84
N SER A 146 12.66 16.29 -7.16
CA SER A 146 12.86 16.40 -5.71
C SER A 146 11.55 16.33 -4.87
N PRO A 147 10.71 15.30 -5.02
CA PRO A 147 9.44 15.21 -4.29
C PRO A 147 9.63 14.83 -2.82
N HIS A 148 8.60 15.10 -2.02
CA HIS A 148 8.37 14.42 -0.75
C HIS A 148 7.68 13.07 -1.03
N LEU A 149 8.30 11.95 -0.67
CA LEU A 149 7.74 10.62 -0.88
C LEU A 149 6.96 10.16 0.36
N VAL A 150 5.72 9.74 0.16
CA VAL A 150 4.86 9.20 1.22
C VAL A 150 4.57 7.74 0.93
N GLY A 151 5.11 6.85 1.74
CA GLY A 151 4.98 5.41 1.57
C GLY A 151 4.56 4.71 2.87
N PRO A 152 3.26 4.47 3.10
CA PRO A 152 2.81 3.50 4.09
C PRO A 152 2.95 2.08 3.54
N ASP A 153 3.14 1.10 4.40
CA ASP A 153 3.14 -0.33 4.11
C ASP A 153 4.04 -0.71 2.91
N VAL A 154 3.52 -1.30 1.84
CA VAL A 154 4.32 -1.65 0.64
C VAL A 154 4.93 -0.42 -0.03
N GLY A 155 4.31 0.74 0.08
CA GLY A 155 4.86 2.01 -0.40
C GLY A 155 6.16 2.40 0.30
N MET A 156 6.31 2.04 1.58
CA MET A 156 7.55 2.25 2.32
C MET A 156 8.73 1.50 1.69
N SER A 157 8.51 0.25 1.29
CA SER A 157 9.55 -0.55 0.66
C SER A 157 10.01 0.03 -0.68
N ALA A 158 9.07 0.55 -1.47
CA ALA A 158 9.37 1.22 -2.74
C ALA A 158 10.17 2.52 -2.52
N ALA A 159 9.74 3.35 -1.55
CA ALA A 159 10.42 4.60 -1.22
C ALA A 159 11.86 4.37 -0.73
N LEU A 160 12.06 3.41 0.17
CA LEU A 160 13.40 3.06 0.68
C LEU A 160 14.29 2.50 -0.42
N ALA A 161 13.79 1.57 -1.24
CA ALA A 161 14.55 1.05 -2.37
C ALA A 161 14.89 2.13 -3.38
N TYR A 162 13.98 3.07 -3.63
CA TYR A 162 14.23 4.21 -4.51
C TYR A 162 15.38 5.09 -4.00
N VAL A 163 15.30 5.56 -2.76
CA VAL A 163 16.28 6.50 -2.23
C VAL A 163 17.67 5.90 -2.10
N THR A 164 17.78 4.57 -1.96
CA THR A 164 19.08 3.88 -1.96
C THR A 164 19.75 3.83 -3.34
N HIS A 165 19.00 4.07 -4.42
CA HIS A 165 19.53 4.16 -5.79
C HIS A 165 19.70 5.61 -6.26
N PHE A 166 18.76 6.48 -5.85
CA PHE A 166 18.64 7.85 -6.32
C PHE A 166 18.59 8.84 -5.12
N PRO A 167 19.65 8.87 -4.28
CA PRO A 167 19.61 9.61 -3.01
C PRO A 167 19.43 11.11 -3.17
N ASN A 168 19.81 11.67 -4.31
CA ASN A 168 19.73 13.11 -4.55
C ASN A 168 18.40 13.57 -5.16
N GLU A 169 17.51 12.64 -5.51
CA GLU A 169 16.30 12.94 -6.27
C GLU A 169 15.05 13.15 -5.37
N VAL A 170 15.20 13.12 -4.05
CA VAL A 170 14.10 13.32 -3.10
C VAL A 170 14.37 14.48 -2.14
N ALA A 171 13.31 15.18 -1.73
CA ALA A 171 13.38 16.18 -0.68
C ALA A 171 13.29 15.56 0.72
N SER A 172 12.39 14.62 0.94
CA SER A 172 12.21 13.90 2.21
C SER A 172 11.39 12.63 2.03
N LEU A 173 11.39 11.79 3.08
CA LEU A 173 10.57 10.58 3.19
C LEU A 173 9.58 10.70 4.34
N ILE A 174 8.36 10.22 4.13
CA ILE A 174 7.33 10.02 5.15
C ILE A 174 6.90 8.56 5.02
N ILE A 175 7.37 7.71 5.90
CA ILE A 175 7.26 6.25 5.78
C ILE A 175 6.78 5.62 7.08
N GLY A 176 6.10 4.50 6.98
CA GLY A 176 5.67 3.79 8.20
C GLY A 176 4.81 2.56 7.95
N ASP A 177 4.55 1.85 9.03
CA ASP A 177 3.73 0.62 9.09
C ASP A 177 4.05 -0.36 7.94
N GLY A 178 5.34 -0.42 7.53
CA GLY A 178 5.79 -1.16 6.35
C GLY A 178 7.09 -1.93 6.55
N PRO A 179 7.47 -2.75 5.56
CA PRO A 179 8.73 -3.49 5.59
C PRO A 179 9.91 -2.59 5.22
N GLY A 180 10.81 -2.36 6.16
CA GLY A 180 11.95 -1.46 5.94
C GLY A 180 13.23 -1.82 6.68
N ILE A 181 13.22 -2.82 7.56
CA ILE A 181 14.39 -3.24 8.36
C ILE A 181 14.51 -4.76 8.43
N ALA A 182 15.72 -5.29 8.32
CA ALA A 182 16.01 -6.71 8.44
C ALA A 182 16.61 -7.09 9.82
N PRO A 183 16.19 -8.21 10.43
CA PRO A 183 14.96 -8.95 10.14
C PRO A 183 13.74 -8.12 10.54
N SER A 184 12.64 -8.22 9.78
CA SER A 184 11.39 -7.58 10.17
C SER A 184 10.74 -8.32 11.34
N ASN A 185 10.26 -7.58 12.32
CA ASN A 185 9.49 -8.14 13.43
C ASN A 185 7.99 -8.09 13.06
N ASN A 186 7.44 -9.25 12.74
CA ASN A 186 6.12 -9.39 12.16
C ASN A 186 5.17 -10.15 13.08
N GLY A 187 3.88 -9.82 12.98
CA GLY A 187 2.82 -10.65 13.55
C GLY A 187 2.69 -12.01 12.84
N SER A 188 1.90 -12.90 13.45
CA SER A 188 1.80 -14.29 13.00
C SER A 188 1.26 -14.43 11.57
N VAL A 189 0.37 -13.53 11.16
CA VAL A 189 -0.22 -13.55 9.80
C VAL A 189 0.85 -13.31 8.74
N ILE A 190 1.63 -12.24 8.91
CA ILE A 190 2.71 -11.91 7.98
C ILE A 190 3.77 -13.01 7.98
N ASN A 191 4.17 -13.51 9.16
CA ASN A 191 5.13 -14.62 9.26
C ASN A 191 4.63 -15.89 8.58
N LYS A 192 3.33 -16.22 8.67
CA LYS A 192 2.74 -17.37 7.97
C LYS A 192 2.85 -17.21 6.45
N ILE A 193 2.50 -16.05 5.91
CA ILE A 193 2.54 -15.82 4.45
C ILE A 193 3.99 -15.78 3.96
N VAL A 194 4.88 -15.11 4.66
CA VAL A 194 6.29 -14.98 4.29
C VAL A 194 6.99 -16.34 4.30
N ASN A 195 6.83 -17.13 5.37
CA ASN A 195 7.64 -18.32 5.61
C ASN A 195 7.00 -19.65 5.16
N SER A 196 5.73 -19.65 4.72
CA SER A 196 5.01 -20.91 4.43
C SER A 196 4.36 -20.93 3.06
N ALA A 197 4.84 -21.85 2.20
CA ALA A 197 4.21 -22.12 0.91
C ALA A 197 2.75 -22.59 1.06
N PHE A 198 2.45 -23.37 2.11
CA PHE A 198 1.08 -23.80 2.42
C PHE A 198 0.16 -22.61 2.64
N TRP A 199 0.55 -21.66 3.48
CA TRP A 199 -0.27 -20.48 3.76
C TRP A 199 -0.42 -19.59 2.53
N ARG A 200 0.59 -19.43 1.69
CA ARG A 200 0.46 -18.74 0.41
C ARG A 200 -0.58 -19.40 -0.50
N GLN A 201 -0.67 -20.72 -0.54
CA GLN A 201 -1.74 -21.41 -1.28
C GLN A 201 -3.14 -21.19 -0.64
N VAL A 202 -3.25 -21.21 0.66
CA VAL A 202 -4.50 -20.89 1.36
C VAL A 202 -4.99 -19.50 0.96
N PHE A 203 -4.12 -18.48 0.95
CA PHE A 203 -4.49 -17.13 0.54
C PHE A 203 -4.88 -17.03 -0.94
N LYS A 204 -4.18 -17.75 -1.83
CA LYS A 204 -4.54 -17.82 -3.26
C LYS A 204 -5.95 -18.37 -3.45
N ILE A 205 -6.30 -19.44 -2.76
CA ILE A 205 -7.61 -20.10 -2.85
C ILE A 205 -8.71 -19.25 -2.21
N ALA A 206 -8.42 -18.60 -1.09
CA ALA A 206 -9.36 -17.73 -0.40
C ALA A 206 -9.82 -16.54 -1.26
N GLY A 207 -8.97 -16.06 -2.15
CA GLY A 207 -9.30 -15.03 -3.14
C GLY A 207 -9.32 -13.59 -2.59
N ALA A 208 -9.48 -12.65 -3.49
CA ALA A 208 -9.33 -11.22 -3.20
C ALA A 208 -10.34 -10.68 -2.18
N ALA A 209 -11.61 -11.05 -2.29
CA ALA A 209 -12.65 -10.55 -1.37
C ALA A 209 -12.38 -10.99 0.08
N THR A 210 -12.00 -12.26 0.28
CA THR A 210 -11.60 -12.77 1.59
C THR A 210 -10.33 -12.08 2.10
N PHE A 211 -9.33 -11.91 1.25
CA PHE A 211 -8.06 -11.26 1.58
C PHE A 211 -8.27 -9.82 2.03
N VAL A 212 -8.99 -9.02 1.25
CA VAL A 212 -9.29 -7.62 1.58
C VAL A 212 -10.14 -7.50 2.84
N HIS A 213 -11.17 -8.34 2.98
CA HIS A 213 -12.04 -8.30 4.15
C HIS A 213 -11.29 -8.67 5.44
N ALA A 214 -10.46 -9.71 5.40
CA ALA A 214 -9.63 -10.10 6.54
C ALA A 214 -8.56 -9.04 6.84
N GLY A 215 -7.92 -8.47 5.81
CA GLY A 215 -6.96 -7.39 5.96
C GLY A 215 -7.58 -6.17 6.63
N ASN A 216 -8.70 -5.67 6.13
CA ASN A 216 -9.42 -4.55 6.74
C ASN A 216 -9.81 -4.86 8.21
N ALA A 217 -10.16 -6.11 8.51
CA ALA A 217 -10.48 -6.54 9.87
C ALA A 217 -9.27 -6.56 10.80
N LEU A 218 -8.05 -6.63 10.29
CA LEU A 218 -6.81 -6.61 11.08
C LEU A 218 -6.16 -5.22 11.14
N CYS A 219 -6.32 -4.40 10.09
CA CYS A 219 -5.66 -3.10 9.98
C CYS A 219 -6.43 -1.96 10.65
N TYR A 220 -7.77 -2.00 10.65
CA TYR A 220 -8.56 -0.86 11.10
C TYR A 220 -9.12 -1.05 12.51
N VAL A 221 -8.96 -0.03 13.35
CA VAL A 221 -9.55 0.07 14.70
C VAL A 221 -10.63 1.14 14.75
N ASN A 222 -10.33 2.34 14.28
CA ASN A 222 -11.25 3.49 14.32
C ASN A 222 -11.83 3.82 12.94
N TYR A 223 -11.07 3.56 11.86
CA TYR A 223 -11.53 3.77 10.51
C TYR A 223 -12.38 2.59 10.02
N VAL A 224 -13.45 2.90 9.32
CA VAL A 224 -14.30 1.90 8.65
C VAL A 224 -14.45 2.33 7.20
N PRO A 225 -13.88 1.57 6.24
CA PRO A 225 -14.02 1.88 4.83
C PRO A 225 -15.49 1.72 4.38
N ASN A 226 -15.92 2.55 3.46
CA ASN A 226 -17.24 2.43 2.85
C ASN A 226 -17.29 1.31 1.79
N SER A 227 -18.46 1.12 1.18
CA SER A 227 -18.67 0.07 0.17
C SER A 227 -17.87 0.30 -1.12
N GLU A 228 -17.66 1.57 -1.50
CA GLU A 228 -16.93 1.92 -2.71
C GLU A 228 -15.43 1.67 -2.55
N GLU A 229 -14.86 2.11 -1.43
CA GLU A 229 -13.46 1.81 -1.06
C GLU A 229 -13.23 0.30 -1.00
N THR A 230 -14.09 -0.44 -0.30
CA THR A 230 -13.98 -1.89 -0.18
C THR A 230 -14.08 -2.59 -1.54
N SER A 231 -15.00 -2.14 -2.40
CA SER A 231 -15.16 -2.67 -3.75
C SER A 231 -13.96 -2.37 -4.65
N ASP A 232 -13.39 -1.18 -4.54
CA ASP A 232 -12.16 -0.82 -5.25
C ASP A 232 -11.01 -1.75 -4.86
N TYR A 233 -10.78 -1.96 -3.57
CA TYR A 233 -9.73 -2.86 -3.08
C TYR A 233 -9.93 -4.30 -3.58
N ILE A 234 -11.15 -4.85 -3.48
CA ILE A 234 -11.46 -6.20 -3.97
C ILE A 234 -11.22 -6.30 -5.48
N THR A 235 -11.67 -5.30 -6.24
CA THR A 235 -11.51 -5.28 -7.70
C THR A 235 -10.04 -5.20 -8.08
N SER A 236 -9.25 -4.43 -7.36
CA SER A 236 -7.81 -4.26 -7.54
C SER A 236 -7.05 -5.58 -7.44
N TYR A 237 -7.43 -6.44 -6.51
CA TYR A 237 -6.72 -7.71 -6.27
C TYR A 237 -7.41 -8.95 -6.88
N SER A 238 -8.56 -8.78 -7.54
CA SER A 238 -9.27 -9.90 -8.18
C SER A 238 -8.43 -10.55 -9.28
N GLY A 239 -8.15 -11.85 -9.11
CA GLY A 239 -7.29 -12.63 -10.01
C GLY A 239 -5.78 -12.41 -9.78
N ARG A 240 -5.36 -11.60 -8.79
CA ARG A 240 -3.96 -11.16 -8.62
C ARG A 240 -3.34 -11.59 -7.28
N ILE A 241 -4.04 -12.36 -6.45
CA ILE A 241 -3.48 -12.85 -5.17
C ILE A 241 -2.24 -13.74 -5.39
N GLY A 242 -2.14 -14.43 -6.54
CA GLY A 242 -0.95 -15.20 -6.88
C GLY A 242 0.33 -14.35 -6.87
N PRO A 243 0.45 -13.31 -7.72
CA PRO A 243 1.57 -12.36 -7.68
C PRO A 243 1.80 -11.74 -6.30
N ILE A 244 0.76 -11.34 -5.58
CA ILE A 244 0.89 -10.79 -4.23
C ILE A 244 1.56 -11.79 -3.27
N THR A 245 1.27 -13.08 -3.38
CA THR A 245 1.96 -14.08 -2.54
C THR A 245 3.43 -14.26 -2.90
N GLU A 246 3.84 -13.99 -4.14
CA GLU A 246 5.27 -13.97 -4.51
C GLU A 246 5.99 -12.76 -3.89
N TRP A 247 5.35 -11.58 -3.82
CA TRP A 247 5.92 -10.45 -3.10
C TRP A 247 6.22 -10.80 -1.64
N PHE A 248 5.30 -11.47 -0.94
CA PHE A 248 5.57 -11.94 0.43
C PHE A 248 6.70 -12.99 0.49
N LYS A 249 6.84 -13.84 -0.51
CA LYS A 249 7.93 -14.81 -0.60
C LYS A 249 9.28 -14.12 -0.78
N MET A 250 9.33 -13.05 -1.61
CA MET A 250 10.53 -12.27 -1.88
C MET A 250 10.86 -11.25 -0.77
N TYR A 251 9.97 -11.07 0.19
CA TYR A 251 10.09 -10.10 1.26
C TYR A 251 11.43 -10.15 2.03
N PRO A 252 11.93 -11.32 2.52
CA PRO A 252 13.19 -11.38 3.25
C PRO A 252 14.40 -10.99 2.39
N GLU A 253 14.44 -11.44 1.13
CA GLU A 253 15.50 -11.12 0.17
C GLU A 253 15.49 -9.64 -0.18
N SER A 254 14.34 -9.07 -0.42
CA SER A 254 14.18 -7.65 -0.71
C SER A 254 14.60 -6.76 0.47
N LEU A 255 14.31 -7.17 1.72
CA LEU A 255 14.80 -6.48 2.91
C LEU A 255 16.33 -6.56 3.02
N ALA A 256 16.92 -7.73 2.77
CA ALA A 256 18.38 -7.90 2.79
C ALA A 256 19.09 -7.02 1.76
N TYR A 257 18.40 -6.66 0.68
CA TYR A 257 18.89 -5.72 -0.33
C TYR A 257 18.90 -4.26 0.15
N VAL A 258 17.86 -3.83 0.86
CA VAL A 258 17.67 -2.43 1.28
C VAL A 258 18.39 -2.14 2.61
N ASP A 259 18.30 -3.04 3.60
CA ASP A 259 18.76 -2.82 4.97
C ASP A 259 20.22 -2.36 5.11
N PRO A 260 21.20 -2.91 4.38
CA PRO A 260 22.59 -2.46 4.49
C PRO A 260 22.83 -1.00 4.06
N LYS A 261 21.94 -0.46 3.22
CA LYS A 261 22.05 0.89 2.63
C LYS A 261 21.29 1.95 3.42
N LEU A 262 20.51 1.57 4.44
CA LEU A 262 19.69 2.52 5.21
C LEU A 262 20.53 3.63 5.86
N SER A 263 21.72 3.32 6.34
CA SER A 263 22.62 4.31 6.96
C SER A 263 23.24 5.30 5.97
N GLU A 264 23.06 5.10 4.66
CA GLU A 264 23.52 6.00 3.61
C GLU A 264 22.47 7.07 3.27
N ILE A 265 21.23 6.90 3.78
CA ILE A 265 20.14 7.86 3.54
C ILE A 265 20.38 9.12 4.38
N ASP A 266 20.71 10.20 3.73
CA ASP A 266 20.98 11.51 4.33
C ASP A 266 19.86 12.53 4.04
N LYS A 267 18.62 12.10 4.01
CA LYS A 267 17.43 12.92 3.78
C LYS A 267 16.59 13.00 5.03
N PRO A 268 15.83 14.08 5.24
CA PRO A 268 14.85 14.13 6.31
C PRO A 268 13.86 12.97 6.19
N VAL A 269 13.71 12.19 7.26
CA VAL A 269 12.78 11.06 7.31
C VAL A 269 11.83 11.23 8.49
N LEU A 270 10.54 11.23 8.22
CA LEU A 270 9.49 11.07 9.22
C LEU A 270 9.05 9.60 9.23
N ILE A 271 9.19 8.95 10.37
CA ILE A 271 8.67 7.58 10.59
C ILE A 271 7.40 7.68 11.41
N PHE A 272 6.29 7.16 10.89
CA PHE A 272 5.05 6.99 11.64
C PHE A 272 4.75 5.49 11.83
N TRP A 273 4.10 5.12 12.94
CA TRP A 273 3.78 3.72 13.22
C TRP A 273 2.62 3.59 14.18
N GLY A 274 1.74 2.65 13.91
CA GLY A 274 0.70 2.28 14.85
C GLY A 274 1.30 1.67 16.12
N ALA A 275 1.13 2.33 17.28
CA ALA A 275 1.70 1.83 18.54
C ALA A 275 1.21 0.42 18.94
N GLN A 276 0.09 -0.02 18.38
CA GLN A 276 -0.52 -1.33 18.59
C GLN A 276 -0.64 -2.14 17.30
N ASP A 277 0.19 -1.83 16.30
CA ASP A 277 0.20 -2.59 15.05
C ASP A 277 0.49 -4.08 15.35
N GLN A 278 -0.40 -4.94 14.87
CA GLN A 278 -0.35 -6.39 15.09
C GLN A 278 0.23 -7.13 13.88
N LEU A 279 0.46 -6.45 12.76
CA LEU A 279 0.99 -7.04 11.53
C LEU A 279 2.48 -6.78 11.39
N LEU A 280 2.88 -5.53 11.52
CA LEU A 280 4.27 -5.10 11.51
C LEU A 280 4.55 -4.39 12.85
N LEU A 281 5.19 -5.08 13.78
CA LEU A 281 5.27 -4.62 15.16
C LEU A 281 6.06 -3.31 15.29
N VAL A 282 5.62 -2.45 16.18
CA VAL A 282 6.17 -1.10 16.38
C VAL A 282 7.68 -1.06 16.67
N ASP A 283 8.25 -2.15 17.20
CA ASP A 283 9.71 -2.32 17.37
C ASP A 283 10.49 -2.08 16.05
N ASN A 284 9.89 -2.40 14.90
CA ASN A 284 10.50 -2.12 13.59
C ASN A 284 10.78 -0.62 13.40
N SER A 285 9.90 0.27 13.85
CA SER A 285 10.07 1.71 13.71
C SER A 285 11.26 2.22 14.51
N GLN A 286 11.45 1.70 15.72
CA GLN A 286 12.57 2.08 16.60
C GLN A 286 13.89 1.61 16.00
N ARG A 287 13.95 0.37 15.54
CA ARG A 287 15.13 -0.20 14.88
C ARG A 287 15.46 0.53 13.56
N LEU A 288 14.44 0.87 12.78
CA LEU A 288 14.61 1.62 11.55
C LEU A 288 15.18 3.02 11.84
N SER A 289 14.63 3.72 12.84
CA SER A 289 15.11 5.06 13.22
C SER A 289 16.57 5.05 13.70
N GLN A 290 17.05 3.95 14.28
CA GLN A 290 18.44 3.79 14.66
C GLN A 290 19.39 3.53 13.48
N ARG A 291 18.86 3.07 12.35
CA ARG A 291 19.63 2.78 11.12
C ARG A 291 19.69 3.96 10.17
N LEU A 292 18.68 4.83 10.21
CA LEU A 292 18.65 6.09 9.46
C LEU A 292 19.48 7.15 10.19
N ARG A 293 20.13 8.02 9.45
CA ARG A 293 20.95 9.12 10.01
C ARG A 293 20.14 10.37 10.31
#